data_72b51fe66b2c32b923a5631ded1d626a
#
_entry.id   72b51fe66b2c32b923a5631ded1d626a
#
_cell.length_a   1.000
_cell.length_b   1.000
_cell.length_c   1.000
_cell.angle_alpha   90.00
_cell.angle_beta   90.00
_cell.angle_gamma   90.00
#
_symmetry.space_group_name_H-M   'P 1'
#
loop_
_entity.id
_entity.type
_entity.pdbx_description
1 polymer ?
#
loop_
_entity_poly.entity_id
_entity_poly.type
_entity_poly.pdbx_seq_one_letter_code
_entity_poly.pdbx_strand_id
1 'polypeptide(L)'
;MAQRGRPRNFNRTHALDRALMAFWQNGFEATSMHNLVEAMQINSPSIYAAFGSKEALFAETIDYYREAYARQLLQSLNDAPDAASGIEAMFEAAIELFTHQDTPGGCFVVNSVASNAPRGLELEQVLTRLRWQRSEQIAERLKTDVRAGKLRDDTPVQDLSDLYAVLLQGLAQAARDGLGKTRLMRLCEHSRHLILPWRMN
;
A
#
# COMPACT_ATOMS: atom_id res chain seq x y z
N MET A 1 37.82 -13.21 -16.84
CA MET A 1 36.74 -14.12 -17.35
C MET A 1 35.57 -14.04 -16.37
N ALA A 2 34.46 -13.45 -16.72
CA ALA A 2 33.29 -13.36 -15.85
C ALA A 2 32.56 -14.70 -15.83
N GLN A 3 32.46 -15.31 -14.65
CA GLN A 3 31.68 -16.52 -14.42
C GLN A 3 30.20 -16.19 -14.69
N ARG A 4 29.67 -16.67 -15.81
CA ARG A 4 28.23 -16.68 -16.09
C ARG A 4 27.58 -17.57 -15.02
N GLY A 5 26.87 -16.97 -14.08
CA GLY A 5 26.07 -17.68 -13.07
C GLY A 5 25.09 -18.63 -13.78
N ARG A 6 24.91 -19.84 -13.21
CA ARG A 6 23.96 -20.85 -13.67
C ARG A 6 22.59 -20.20 -13.92
N PRO A 7 21.90 -20.45 -15.03
CA PRO A 7 20.58 -19.86 -15.32
C PRO A 7 19.63 -20.07 -14.13
N ARG A 8 18.97 -19.01 -13.69
CA ARG A 8 17.93 -19.09 -12.65
C ARG A 8 16.80 -19.99 -13.18
N ASN A 9 16.58 -21.11 -12.54
CA ASN A 9 15.61 -22.12 -12.99
C ASN A 9 14.17 -21.79 -12.54
N PHE A 10 13.87 -20.52 -12.22
CA PHE A 10 12.55 -20.07 -11.76
C PHE A 10 12.24 -18.64 -12.25
N ASN A 11 10.94 -18.34 -12.38
CA ASN A 11 10.46 -17.00 -12.70
C ASN A 11 10.57 -16.11 -11.46
N ARG A 12 11.47 -15.12 -11.49
CA ARG A 12 11.77 -14.24 -10.34
C ARG A 12 10.56 -13.39 -9.93
N THR A 13 9.78 -12.88 -10.89
CA THR A 13 8.58 -12.07 -10.60
C THR A 13 7.51 -12.92 -9.92
N HIS A 14 7.28 -14.13 -10.39
CA HIS A 14 6.35 -15.05 -9.75
C HIS A 14 6.79 -15.46 -8.34
N ALA A 15 8.10 -15.68 -8.15
CA ALA A 15 8.65 -15.97 -6.83
C ALA A 15 8.49 -14.77 -5.86
N LEU A 16 8.70 -13.55 -6.36
CA LEU A 16 8.51 -12.31 -5.60
C LEU A 16 7.04 -12.10 -5.20
N ASP A 17 6.11 -12.38 -6.10
CA ASP A 17 4.67 -12.32 -5.81
C ASP A 17 4.27 -13.32 -4.72
N ARG A 18 4.78 -14.54 -4.77
CA ARG A 18 4.55 -15.55 -3.73
C ARG A 18 5.14 -15.14 -2.37
N ALA A 19 6.33 -14.53 -2.36
CA ALA A 19 6.92 -13.98 -1.15
C ALA A 19 6.08 -12.82 -0.59
N LEU A 20 5.59 -11.94 -1.46
CA LEU A 20 4.66 -10.86 -1.08
C LEU A 20 3.43 -11.43 -0.37
N MET A 21 2.76 -12.44 -0.95
CA MET A 21 1.57 -13.04 -0.33
C MET A 21 1.86 -13.64 1.04
N ALA A 22 3.01 -14.32 1.20
CA ALA A 22 3.42 -14.88 2.49
C ALA A 22 3.66 -13.78 3.54
N PHE A 23 4.36 -12.72 3.18
CA PHE A 23 4.58 -11.57 4.07
C PHE A 23 3.29 -10.80 4.35
N TRP A 24 2.42 -10.64 3.36
CA TRP A 24 1.14 -9.93 3.55
C TRP A 24 0.23 -10.67 4.52
N GLN A 25 0.20 -12.01 4.42
CA GLN A 25 -0.62 -12.86 5.29
C GLN A 25 -0.13 -12.83 6.74
N ASN A 26 1.19 -13.00 6.95
CA ASN A 26 1.75 -13.31 8.26
C ASN A 26 2.53 -12.13 8.89
N GLY A 27 2.89 -11.11 8.10
CA GLY A 27 3.84 -10.08 8.48
C GLY A 27 5.29 -10.52 8.33
N PHE A 28 6.22 -9.57 8.44
CA PHE A 28 7.65 -9.82 8.25
C PHE A 28 8.21 -10.80 9.30
N GLU A 29 7.95 -10.54 10.59
CA GLU A 29 8.56 -11.31 11.68
C GLU A 29 8.10 -12.77 11.73
N ALA A 30 6.79 -13.00 11.60
CA ALA A 30 6.24 -14.35 11.66
C ALA A 30 6.50 -15.18 10.39
N THR A 31 6.93 -14.57 9.30
CA THR A 31 7.29 -15.28 8.08
C THR A 31 8.71 -15.82 8.18
N SER A 32 8.87 -17.12 8.42
CA SER A 32 10.18 -17.78 8.47
C SER A 32 10.75 -18.03 7.06
N MET A 33 12.05 -18.31 6.96
CA MET A 33 12.65 -18.79 5.70
C MET A 33 12.03 -20.09 5.20
N HIS A 34 11.54 -20.95 6.10
CA HIS A 34 10.82 -22.15 5.74
C HIS A 34 9.49 -21.81 5.03
N ASN A 35 8.71 -20.89 5.58
CA ASN A 35 7.47 -20.40 4.94
C ASN A 35 7.73 -19.80 3.55
N LEU A 36 8.84 -19.06 3.39
CA LEU A 36 9.23 -18.49 2.10
C LEU A 36 9.61 -19.58 1.08
N VAL A 37 10.36 -20.61 1.49
CA VAL A 37 10.69 -21.75 0.65
C VAL A 37 9.41 -22.45 0.16
N GLU A 38 8.46 -22.70 1.04
CA GLU A 38 7.18 -23.32 0.70
C GLU A 38 6.33 -22.44 -0.23
N ALA A 39 6.17 -21.15 0.10
CA ALA A 39 5.37 -20.24 -0.70
C ALA A 39 5.96 -20.01 -2.09
N MET A 40 7.26 -19.76 -2.17
CA MET A 40 7.97 -19.45 -3.41
C MET A 40 8.26 -20.71 -4.25
N GLN A 41 8.22 -21.91 -3.67
CA GLN A 41 8.58 -23.21 -4.28
C GLN A 41 10.00 -23.24 -4.83
N ILE A 42 10.93 -22.57 -4.15
CA ILE A 42 12.37 -22.57 -4.45
C ILE A 42 13.16 -22.79 -3.17
N ASN A 43 14.32 -23.44 -3.26
CA ASN A 43 15.12 -23.76 -2.09
C ASN A 43 15.79 -22.51 -1.49
N SER A 44 16.11 -22.58 -0.20
CA SER A 44 16.70 -21.48 0.55
C SER A 44 18.00 -20.92 -0.07
N PRO A 45 18.98 -21.73 -0.55
CA PRO A 45 20.14 -21.20 -1.24
C PRO A 45 19.80 -20.37 -2.48
N SER A 46 18.77 -20.75 -3.24
CA SER A 46 18.33 -20.00 -4.41
C SER A 46 17.65 -18.68 -4.03
N ILE A 47 16.92 -18.64 -2.90
CA ILE A 47 16.35 -17.40 -2.36
C ILE A 47 17.48 -16.43 -2.00
N TYR A 48 18.47 -16.88 -1.21
CA TYR A 48 19.62 -16.04 -0.84
C TYR A 48 20.43 -15.59 -2.04
N ALA A 49 20.65 -16.46 -3.03
CA ALA A 49 21.38 -16.10 -4.25
C ALA A 49 20.62 -15.07 -5.12
N ALA A 50 19.27 -15.06 -5.08
CA ALA A 50 18.46 -14.17 -5.89
C ALA A 50 18.12 -12.83 -5.22
N PHE A 51 17.96 -12.82 -3.90
CA PHE A 51 17.41 -11.71 -3.14
C PHE A 51 18.34 -11.23 -2.00
N GLY A 52 19.40 -11.96 -1.68
CA GLY A 52 20.38 -11.58 -0.66
C GLY A 52 19.99 -12.00 0.75
N SER A 53 19.02 -11.32 1.35
CA SER A 53 18.54 -11.60 2.71
C SER A 53 16.99 -11.59 2.76
N LYS A 54 16.42 -11.97 3.91
CA LYS A 54 14.98 -11.88 4.15
C LYS A 54 14.52 -10.42 4.12
N GLU A 55 15.32 -9.53 4.68
CA GLU A 55 15.06 -8.07 4.70
C GLU A 55 15.10 -7.50 3.29
N ALA A 56 16.09 -7.87 2.47
CA ALA A 56 16.19 -7.43 1.08
C ALA A 56 15.03 -7.96 0.25
N LEU A 57 14.66 -9.22 0.41
CA LEU A 57 13.47 -9.80 -0.23
C LEU A 57 12.20 -9.05 0.18
N PHE A 58 12.03 -8.73 1.48
CA PHE A 58 10.88 -7.99 1.95
C PHE A 58 10.84 -6.56 1.36
N ALA A 59 11.96 -5.87 1.31
CA ALA A 59 12.05 -4.55 0.67
C ALA A 59 11.62 -4.62 -0.81
N GLU A 60 12.08 -5.62 -1.55
CA GLU A 60 11.63 -5.83 -2.93
C GLU A 60 10.13 -6.15 -3.04
N THR A 61 9.55 -6.87 -2.07
CA THR A 61 8.09 -7.10 -2.07
C THR A 61 7.30 -5.83 -1.83
N ILE A 62 7.82 -4.86 -1.06
CA ILE A 62 7.19 -3.55 -0.90
C ILE A 62 7.14 -2.80 -2.24
N ASP A 63 8.26 -2.75 -2.96
CA ASP A 63 8.32 -2.08 -4.26
C ASP A 63 7.40 -2.77 -5.28
N TYR A 64 7.41 -4.10 -5.32
CA TYR A 64 6.53 -4.88 -6.16
C TYR A 64 5.04 -4.63 -5.84
N TYR A 65 4.67 -4.61 -4.56
CA TYR A 65 3.31 -4.28 -4.14
C TYR A 65 2.86 -2.90 -4.62
N ARG A 66 3.72 -1.90 -4.49
CA ARG A 66 3.43 -0.53 -4.93
C ARG A 66 3.14 -0.45 -6.42
N GLU A 67 3.91 -1.17 -7.24
CA GLU A 67 3.76 -1.18 -8.69
C GLU A 67 2.60 -2.07 -9.16
N ALA A 68 2.50 -3.29 -8.65
CA ALA A 68 1.56 -4.28 -9.16
C ALA A 68 0.15 -4.13 -8.59
N TYR A 69 0.02 -3.66 -7.33
CA TYR A 69 -1.25 -3.62 -6.61
C TYR A 69 -1.71 -2.20 -6.25
N ALA A 70 -0.82 -1.36 -5.74
CA ALA A 70 -1.22 -0.05 -5.19
C ALA A 70 -1.11 1.12 -6.18
N ARG A 71 -0.57 0.90 -7.37
CA ARG A 71 -0.39 1.94 -8.39
C ARG A 71 -1.69 2.61 -8.78
N GLN A 72 -2.74 1.82 -8.96
CA GLN A 72 -4.04 2.32 -9.39
C GLN A 72 -4.65 3.33 -8.42
N LEU A 73 -4.36 3.24 -7.11
CA LEU A 73 -4.86 4.19 -6.13
C LEU A 73 -4.40 5.63 -6.43
N LEU A 74 -3.13 5.78 -6.81
CA LEU A 74 -2.59 7.09 -7.20
C LEU A 74 -3.08 7.56 -8.55
N GLN A 75 -3.22 6.65 -9.50
CA GLN A 75 -3.77 6.97 -10.80
C GLN A 75 -5.19 7.50 -10.65
N SER A 76 -6.05 6.81 -9.89
CA SER A 76 -7.42 7.26 -9.62
C SER A 76 -7.50 8.65 -8.98
N LEU A 77 -6.59 8.95 -8.03
CA LEU A 77 -6.51 10.27 -7.41
C LEU A 77 -6.15 11.38 -8.42
N ASN A 78 -5.22 11.10 -9.32
CA ASN A 78 -4.65 12.11 -10.20
C ASN A 78 -5.43 12.30 -11.50
N ASP A 79 -6.05 11.25 -12.03
CA ASP A 79 -6.78 11.27 -13.31
C ASP A 79 -8.18 11.91 -13.19
N ALA A 80 -8.68 12.05 -11.98
CA ALA A 80 -9.99 12.65 -11.74
C ALA A 80 -9.99 14.18 -12.01
N PRO A 81 -11.15 14.76 -12.36
CA PRO A 81 -11.26 16.18 -12.73
C PRO A 81 -10.96 17.14 -11.57
N ASP A 82 -11.23 16.73 -10.34
CA ASP A 82 -10.97 17.51 -9.12
C ASP A 82 -10.56 16.62 -7.94
N ALA A 83 -10.03 17.23 -6.87
CA ALA A 83 -9.54 16.53 -5.70
C ALA A 83 -10.65 15.73 -4.97
N ALA A 84 -11.88 16.23 -4.95
CA ALA A 84 -12.99 15.53 -4.30
C ALA A 84 -13.30 14.21 -5.00
N SER A 85 -13.45 14.25 -6.32
CA SER A 85 -13.66 13.06 -7.15
C SER A 85 -12.43 12.14 -7.13
N GLY A 86 -11.22 12.71 -7.08
CA GLY A 86 -9.96 11.94 -7.02
C GLY A 86 -9.80 11.17 -5.71
N ILE A 87 -10.14 11.78 -4.59
CA ILE A 87 -10.12 11.13 -3.28
C ILE A 87 -11.16 9.99 -3.25
N GLU A 88 -12.37 10.24 -3.75
CA GLU A 88 -13.41 9.21 -3.85
C GLU A 88 -12.92 8.02 -4.69
N ALA A 89 -12.46 8.27 -5.91
CA ALA A 89 -11.96 7.22 -6.81
C ALA A 89 -10.75 6.46 -6.23
N MET A 90 -9.86 7.15 -5.50
CA MET A 90 -8.76 6.50 -4.79
C MET A 90 -9.26 5.58 -3.68
N PHE A 91 -10.27 5.98 -2.92
CA PHE A 91 -10.86 5.17 -1.85
C PHE A 91 -11.58 3.94 -2.41
N GLU A 92 -12.33 4.11 -3.50
CA GLU A 92 -12.97 2.99 -4.21
C GLU A 92 -11.94 1.98 -4.70
N ALA A 93 -10.89 2.44 -5.38
CA ALA A 93 -9.80 1.58 -5.83
C ALA A 93 -9.09 0.87 -4.66
N ALA A 94 -8.94 1.56 -3.53
CA ALA A 94 -8.36 0.97 -2.32
C ALA A 94 -9.26 -0.12 -1.73
N ILE A 95 -10.57 0.11 -1.65
CA ILE A 95 -11.53 -0.87 -1.13
C ILE A 95 -11.56 -2.11 -2.03
N GLU A 96 -11.51 -1.94 -3.37
CA GLU A 96 -11.37 -3.06 -4.30
C GLU A 96 -10.14 -3.91 -3.99
N LEU A 97 -8.97 -3.26 -3.83
CA LEU A 97 -7.73 -3.95 -3.48
C LEU A 97 -7.82 -4.64 -2.11
N PHE A 98 -8.34 -3.93 -1.09
CA PHE A 98 -8.37 -4.40 0.29
C PHE A 98 -9.34 -5.57 0.51
N THR A 99 -10.31 -5.73 -0.37
CA THR A 99 -11.33 -6.79 -0.31
C THR A 99 -11.20 -7.81 -1.44
N HIS A 100 -10.10 -7.76 -2.21
CA HIS A 100 -9.88 -8.68 -3.31
C HIS A 100 -9.68 -10.12 -2.80
N GLN A 101 -10.36 -11.08 -3.42
CA GLN A 101 -10.40 -12.47 -2.95
C GLN A 101 -9.06 -13.19 -3.04
N ASP A 102 -8.21 -12.81 -4.00
CA ASP A 102 -6.90 -13.42 -4.23
C ASP A 102 -5.78 -12.80 -3.38
N THR A 103 -6.13 -11.89 -2.46
CA THR A 103 -5.17 -11.24 -1.54
C THR A 103 -5.52 -11.56 -0.08
N PRO A 104 -4.54 -11.43 0.84
CA PRO A 104 -4.80 -11.62 2.27
C PRO A 104 -5.75 -10.59 2.90
N GLY A 105 -6.19 -9.59 2.13
CA GLY A 105 -7.03 -8.49 2.59
C GLY A 105 -6.28 -7.33 3.24
N GLY A 106 -6.90 -6.16 3.25
CA GLY A 106 -6.30 -4.92 3.72
C GLY A 106 -5.13 -4.45 2.87
N CYS A 107 -4.26 -3.63 3.45
CA CYS A 107 -3.08 -3.06 2.78
C CYS A 107 -1.80 -3.74 3.26
N PHE A 108 -0.96 -4.23 2.35
CA PHE A 108 0.32 -4.85 2.71
C PHE A 108 1.17 -3.92 3.59
N VAL A 109 1.33 -2.65 3.20
CA VAL A 109 2.17 -1.68 3.94
C VAL A 109 1.60 -1.37 5.33
N VAL A 110 0.28 -1.29 5.47
CA VAL A 110 -0.38 -1.06 6.76
C VAL A 110 -0.28 -2.29 7.66
N ASN A 111 -0.51 -3.48 7.09
CA ASN A 111 -0.60 -4.73 7.83
C ASN A 111 0.76 -5.36 8.15
N SER A 112 1.84 -4.92 7.47
CA SER A 112 3.19 -5.47 7.67
C SER A 112 3.88 -4.99 8.94
N VAL A 113 3.27 -4.11 9.71
CA VAL A 113 3.80 -3.67 11.00
C VAL A 113 3.64 -4.81 11.99
N ALA A 114 4.72 -5.52 12.24
CA ALA A 114 4.76 -6.56 13.25
C ALA A 114 4.62 -5.96 14.64
N SER A 115 3.66 -6.49 15.39
CA SER A 115 3.62 -6.44 16.83
C SER A 115 4.93 -6.98 17.43
N ASN A 116 5.55 -6.22 18.35
CA ASN A 116 6.47 -6.70 19.39
C ASN A 116 7.87 -7.22 19.03
N ALA A 117 8.41 -7.03 17.82
CA ALA A 117 9.83 -7.32 17.59
C ALA A 117 10.73 -6.17 18.10
N PRO A 118 11.93 -6.47 18.60
CA PRO A 118 12.94 -5.44 18.76
C PRO A 118 13.21 -4.83 17.38
N ARG A 119 12.86 -3.58 17.26
CA ARG A 119 12.71 -2.80 16.02
C ARG A 119 13.97 -2.91 15.18
N GLY A 120 13.87 -3.57 14.04
CA GLY A 120 14.77 -3.31 12.93
C GLY A 120 14.47 -1.89 12.45
N LEU A 121 15.15 -0.90 13.05
CA LEU A 121 14.86 0.53 12.94
C LEU A 121 14.68 0.99 11.49
N GLU A 122 15.42 0.43 10.55
CA GLU A 122 15.37 0.82 9.14
C GLU A 122 14.06 0.40 8.43
N LEU A 123 13.61 -0.83 8.65
CA LEU A 123 12.41 -1.35 7.97
C LEU A 123 11.13 -0.66 8.49
N GLU A 124 11.03 -0.44 9.81
CA GLU A 124 9.91 0.29 10.40
C GLU A 124 9.86 1.74 9.91
N GLN A 125 11.02 2.39 9.78
CA GLN A 125 11.12 3.75 9.22
C GLN A 125 10.65 3.79 7.76
N VAL A 126 11.02 2.80 6.95
CA VAL A 126 10.56 2.69 5.56
C VAL A 126 9.04 2.55 5.51
N LEU A 127 8.46 1.63 6.27
CA LEU A 127 7.01 1.41 6.29
C LEU A 127 6.25 2.64 6.81
N THR A 128 6.77 3.29 7.86
CA THR A 128 6.19 4.53 8.41
C THR A 128 6.22 5.64 7.36
N ARG A 129 7.34 5.83 6.68
CA ARG A 129 7.46 6.82 5.59
C ARG A 129 6.45 6.53 4.48
N LEU A 130 6.30 5.28 4.06
CA LEU A 130 5.35 4.89 3.02
C LEU A 130 3.89 5.16 3.40
N ARG A 131 3.54 4.98 4.68
CA ARG A 131 2.19 5.30 5.16
C ARG A 131 1.91 6.80 5.07
N TRP A 132 2.87 7.65 5.48
CA TRP A 132 2.70 9.10 5.41
C TRP A 132 2.87 9.67 4.01
N GLN A 133 3.60 9.01 3.13
CA GLN A 133 3.70 9.40 1.72
C GLN A 133 2.32 9.53 1.05
N ARG A 134 1.32 8.79 1.50
CA ARG A 134 -0.05 8.92 1.00
C ARG A 134 -0.67 10.28 1.37
N SER A 135 -0.44 10.77 2.58
CA SER A 135 -0.85 12.13 2.97
C SER A 135 -0.21 13.19 2.06
N GLU A 136 1.11 13.09 1.82
CA GLU A 136 1.82 14.01 0.93
C GLU A 136 1.22 14.04 -0.49
N GLN A 137 0.88 12.87 -1.04
CA GLN A 137 0.28 12.75 -2.37
C GLN A 137 -1.12 13.38 -2.42
N ILE A 138 -1.94 13.19 -1.40
CA ILE A 138 -3.24 13.82 -1.28
C ILE A 138 -3.06 15.34 -1.12
N ALA A 139 -2.11 15.80 -0.30
CA ALA A 139 -1.82 17.21 -0.12
C ALA A 139 -1.43 17.91 -1.43
N GLU A 140 -0.59 17.29 -2.26
CA GLU A 140 -0.23 17.86 -3.56
C GLU A 140 -1.44 17.96 -4.50
N ARG A 141 -2.33 16.98 -4.47
CA ARG A 141 -3.58 17.05 -5.23
C ARG A 141 -4.47 18.19 -4.75
N LEU A 142 -4.67 18.35 -3.43
CA LEU A 142 -5.45 19.44 -2.86
C LEU A 142 -4.84 20.81 -3.19
N LYS A 143 -3.52 20.98 -3.05
CA LYS A 143 -2.81 22.21 -3.43
C LYS A 143 -3.01 22.58 -4.91
N THR A 144 -3.05 21.56 -5.76
CA THR A 144 -3.30 21.78 -7.19
C THR A 144 -4.69 22.34 -7.43
N ASP A 145 -5.70 21.84 -6.74
CA ASP A 145 -7.08 22.33 -6.86
C ASP A 145 -7.28 23.70 -6.20
N VAL A 146 -6.58 24.04 -5.11
CA VAL A 146 -6.53 25.40 -4.55
C VAL A 146 -5.95 26.36 -5.58
N ARG A 147 -4.78 26.04 -6.16
CA ARG A 147 -4.16 26.89 -7.21
C ARG A 147 -5.04 27.05 -8.45
N ALA A 148 -5.85 26.07 -8.77
CA ALA A 148 -6.80 26.10 -9.88
C ALA A 148 -8.14 26.78 -9.55
N GLY A 149 -8.33 27.28 -8.33
CA GLY A 149 -9.57 27.91 -7.88
C GLY A 149 -10.76 26.94 -7.76
N LYS A 150 -10.51 25.65 -7.65
CA LYS A 150 -11.55 24.62 -7.40
C LYS A 150 -11.83 24.43 -5.92
N LEU A 151 -10.84 24.71 -5.10
CA LEU A 151 -10.94 24.75 -3.64
C LEU A 151 -10.62 26.18 -3.14
N ARG A 152 -11.16 26.53 -1.99
CA ARG A 152 -10.93 27.82 -1.34
C ARG A 152 -9.46 27.98 -0.93
N ASP A 153 -8.96 29.22 -0.93
CA ASP A 153 -7.57 29.53 -0.56
C ASP A 153 -7.26 29.20 0.90
N ASP A 154 -8.27 29.24 1.80
CA ASP A 154 -8.15 28.91 3.21
C ASP A 154 -8.40 27.41 3.52
N THR A 155 -8.38 26.55 2.50
CA THR A 155 -8.52 25.08 2.67
C THR A 155 -7.39 24.55 3.57
N PRO A 156 -7.70 23.83 4.67
CA PRO A 156 -6.69 23.25 5.56
C PRO A 156 -6.09 21.99 4.93
N VAL A 157 -5.25 22.21 3.92
CA VAL A 157 -4.71 21.12 3.05
C VAL A 157 -4.03 20.03 3.85
N GLN A 158 -3.19 20.40 4.83
CA GLN A 158 -2.44 19.40 5.60
C GLN A 158 -3.38 18.56 6.47
N ASP A 159 -4.29 19.20 7.20
CA ASP A 159 -5.23 18.51 8.10
C ASP A 159 -6.14 17.55 7.31
N LEU A 160 -6.65 18.00 6.17
CA LEU A 160 -7.48 17.15 5.29
C LEU A 160 -6.69 15.98 4.71
N SER A 161 -5.45 16.22 4.26
CA SER A 161 -4.64 15.14 3.68
C SER A 161 -4.25 14.09 4.73
N ASP A 162 -3.91 14.51 5.94
CA ASP A 162 -3.61 13.61 7.05
C ASP A 162 -4.85 12.82 7.46
N LEU A 163 -6.02 13.49 7.55
CA LEU A 163 -7.28 12.83 7.88
C LEU A 163 -7.66 11.76 6.85
N TYR A 164 -7.56 12.07 5.56
CA TYR A 164 -7.81 11.09 4.50
C TYR A 164 -6.81 9.92 4.54
N ALA A 165 -5.53 10.19 4.80
CA ALA A 165 -4.54 9.13 4.94
C ALA A 165 -4.85 8.21 6.14
N VAL A 166 -5.28 8.77 7.28
CA VAL A 166 -5.70 8.00 8.46
C VAL A 166 -6.96 7.18 8.16
N LEU A 167 -7.96 7.77 7.48
CA LEU A 167 -9.17 7.05 7.07
C LEU A 167 -8.82 5.87 6.15
N LEU A 168 -7.94 6.07 5.18
CA LEU A 168 -7.49 5.00 4.28
C LEU A 168 -6.82 3.85 5.04
N GLN A 169 -5.98 4.16 6.04
CA GLN A 169 -5.37 3.15 6.91
C GLN A 169 -6.43 2.42 7.75
N GLY A 170 -7.42 3.14 8.28
CA GLY A 170 -8.55 2.57 9.01
C GLY A 170 -9.39 1.61 8.15
N LEU A 171 -9.67 1.98 6.90
CA LEU A 171 -10.38 1.11 5.94
C LEU A 171 -9.58 -0.15 5.62
N ALA A 172 -8.24 -0.04 5.47
CA ALA A 172 -7.39 -1.19 5.26
C ALA A 172 -7.44 -2.19 6.43
N GLN A 173 -7.37 -1.68 7.66
CA GLN A 173 -7.50 -2.51 8.86
C GLN A 173 -8.90 -3.12 8.98
N ALA A 174 -9.96 -2.34 8.78
CA ALA A 174 -11.33 -2.83 8.84
C ALA A 174 -11.60 -3.93 7.80
N ALA A 175 -11.05 -3.80 6.59
CA ALA A 175 -11.10 -4.86 5.57
C ALA A 175 -10.41 -6.14 6.04
N ARG A 176 -9.23 -6.00 6.65
CA ARG A 176 -8.49 -7.14 7.22
C ARG A 176 -9.28 -7.85 8.33
N ASP A 177 -10.00 -7.08 9.13
CA ASP A 177 -10.86 -7.58 10.22
C ASP A 177 -12.19 -8.19 9.70
N GLY A 178 -12.36 -8.25 8.37
CA GLY A 178 -13.52 -8.88 7.74
C GLY A 178 -14.71 -7.95 7.48
N LEU A 179 -14.54 -6.62 7.59
CA LEU A 179 -15.59 -5.70 7.20
C LEU A 179 -15.78 -5.75 5.67
N GLY A 180 -16.93 -6.23 5.24
CA GLY A 180 -17.21 -6.47 3.82
C GLY A 180 -17.25 -5.19 2.98
N LYS A 181 -16.95 -5.35 1.68
CA LYS A 181 -16.86 -4.28 0.67
C LYS A 181 -18.01 -3.29 0.72
N THR A 182 -19.28 -3.75 0.75
CA THR A 182 -20.47 -2.89 0.78
C THR A 182 -20.48 -1.93 1.97
N ARG A 183 -20.01 -2.38 3.14
CA ARG A 183 -19.94 -1.50 4.32
C ARG A 183 -18.81 -0.49 4.21
N LEU A 184 -17.64 -0.91 3.67
CA LEU A 184 -16.50 -0.04 3.44
C LEU A 184 -16.85 1.07 2.43
N MET A 185 -17.56 0.74 1.34
CA MET A 185 -18.03 1.71 0.34
C MET A 185 -18.95 2.78 0.96
N ARG A 186 -19.88 2.39 1.84
CA ARG A 186 -20.71 3.36 2.56
C ARG A 186 -19.92 4.29 3.47
N LEU A 187 -18.86 3.79 4.13
CA LEU A 187 -17.97 4.64 4.91
C LEU A 187 -17.20 5.63 4.02
N CYS A 188 -16.79 5.19 2.83
CA CYS A 188 -16.16 6.04 1.83
C CYS A 188 -17.09 7.19 1.39
N GLU A 189 -18.37 6.91 1.12
CA GLU A 189 -19.36 7.94 0.77
C GLU A 189 -19.43 9.06 1.82
N HIS A 190 -19.38 8.70 3.12
CA HIS A 190 -19.38 9.69 4.20
C HIS A 190 -18.12 10.57 4.23
N SER A 191 -16.98 10.05 3.77
CA SER A 191 -15.74 10.82 3.74
C SER A 191 -15.78 12.03 2.80
N ARG A 192 -16.68 12.04 1.81
CA ARG A 192 -16.90 13.18 0.89
C ARG A 192 -17.26 14.47 1.63
N HIS A 193 -17.99 14.38 2.75
CA HIS A 193 -18.40 15.55 3.53
C HIS A 193 -17.24 16.34 4.11
N LEU A 194 -16.04 15.76 4.20
CA LEU A 194 -14.87 16.44 4.73
C LEU A 194 -14.33 17.52 3.79
N ILE A 195 -14.42 17.32 2.47
CA ILE A 195 -13.90 18.27 1.47
C ILE A 195 -14.97 19.21 0.94
N LEU A 196 -16.26 18.84 0.98
CA LEU A 196 -17.35 19.62 0.41
C LEU A 196 -17.40 21.10 0.89
N PRO A 197 -17.17 21.42 2.19
CA PRO A 197 -17.19 22.80 2.67
C PRO A 197 -16.14 23.71 2.03
N TRP A 198 -15.12 23.13 1.42
CA TRP A 198 -13.97 23.82 0.84
C TRP A 198 -14.06 23.97 -0.69
N ARG A 199 -15.07 23.38 -1.34
CA ARG A 199 -15.28 23.51 -2.78
C ARG A 199 -15.73 24.92 -3.14
N MET A 200 -15.18 25.43 -4.24
CA MET A 200 -15.72 26.61 -4.91
C MET A 200 -16.95 26.19 -5.73
N ASN A 201 -18.00 27.03 -5.71
CA ASN A 201 -19.22 26.83 -6.49
C ASN A 201 -19.01 27.16 -7.96
#